data_104da14f15af86db287b29fc7264e854
#
_entry.id   104da14f15af86db287b29fc7264e854
#
_cell.length_a   1.000
_cell.length_b   1.000
_cell.length_c   1.000
_cell.angle_alpha   90.00
_cell.angle_beta   90.00
_cell.angle_gamma   90.00
#
_symmetry.space_group_name_H-M   'P 1'
#
loop_
_entity.id
_entity.type
_entity.pdbx_description
1 polymer ?
#
loop_
_entity_poly.entity_id
_entity_poly.type
_entity_poly.pdbx_seq_one_letter_code
_entity_poly.pdbx_strand_id
1 'polypeptide(L)'
;MYKRQVLELYKNSYLKFKNITDATRHLVHEIFKDYGLVILDPSEKELKNDFKEIFKIEISESVVHEKVTETIKQIDKKIDKSFKQVNPRKINLFYLNKENVRSRIKLKPSHIEIDKKKFSKNELLDLVESYPENFSPNVLIRPIYQEFILPNLSYVGGPSEIAYWIQLKSTFDFLNVSFPILSLRNSMIFLSTRDIKQLEKLNIQLEDCLLYTSDAADDETS
;
A
#
# COMPACT_ATOMS: atom_id res chain seq x y z
N MET A 1 -3.29 -18.38 32.46
CA MET A 1 -4.34 -17.35 32.42
C MET A 1 -4.34 -16.62 31.07
N TYR A 2 -3.25 -16.03 30.64
CA TYR A 2 -3.16 -15.27 29.37
C TYR A 2 -3.50 -16.02 28.07
N LYS A 3 -3.10 -17.30 27.93
CA LYS A 3 -3.40 -18.08 26.72
C LYS A 3 -4.91 -18.22 26.44
N ARG A 4 -5.74 -18.32 27.49
CA ARG A 4 -7.19 -18.44 27.35
C ARG A 4 -7.81 -17.12 26.91
N GLN A 5 -7.36 -16.01 27.45
CA GLN A 5 -7.81 -14.66 27.08
C GLN A 5 -7.50 -14.33 25.62
N VAL A 6 -6.28 -14.62 25.18
CA VAL A 6 -5.88 -14.44 23.77
C VAL A 6 -6.74 -15.29 22.85
N LEU A 7 -6.96 -16.58 23.19
CA LEU A 7 -7.81 -17.46 22.37
C LEU A 7 -9.26 -16.95 22.29
N GLU A 8 -9.81 -16.45 23.41
CA GLU A 8 -11.16 -15.88 23.44
C GLU A 8 -11.25 -14.60 22.59
N LEU A 9 -10.24 -13.75 22.62
CA LEU A 9 -10.16 -12.56 21.78
C LEU A 9 -10.20 -12.92 20.28
N TYR A 10 -9.38 -13.90 19.87
CA TYR A 10 -9.40 -14.39 18.49
C TYR A 10 -10.76 -14.99 18.10
N LYS A 11 -11.35 -15.82 18.95
CA LYS A 11 -12.68 -16.39 18.70
C LYS A 11 -13.75 -15.30 18.57
N ASN A 12 -13.73 -14.31 19.46
CA ASN A 12 -14.66 -13.19 19.44
C ASN A 12 -14.50 -12.31 18.18
N SER A 13 -13.32 -12.24 17.62
CA SER A 13 -13.08 -11.52 16.38
C SER A 13 -13.45 -12.37 15.16
N TYR A 14 -12.83 -13.51 14.95
CA TYR A 14 -12.94 -14.25 13.69
C TYR A 14 -14.18 -15.17 13.56
N LEU A 15 -14.86 -15.48 14.64
CA LEU A 15 -16.10 -16.28 14.59
C LEU A 15 -17.38 -15.43 14.58
N LYS A 16 -17.31 -14.15 14.96
CA LYS A 16 -18.50 -13.28 15.04
C LYS A 16 -18.73 -12.43 13.79
N PHE A 17 -17.67 -12.10 13.06
CA PHE A 17 -17.76 -11.23 11.89
C PHE A 17 -17.88 -12.02 10.59
N LYS A 18 -18.59 -11.46 9.60
CA LYS A 18 -18.86 -12.13 8.32
C LYS A 18 -17.69 -12.11 7.36
N ASN A 19 -16.77 -11.17 7.52
CA ASN A 19 -15.59 -11.01 6.67
C ASN A 19 -14.32 -10.81 7.51
N ILE A 20 -13.20 -11.04 6.86
CA ILE A 20 -11.87 -10.99 7.51
C ILE A 20 -11.45 -9.56 7.86
N THR A 21 -11.90 -8.57 7.09
CA THR A 21 -11.59 -7.15 7.32
C THR A 21 -12.17 -6.67 8.64
N ASP A 22 -13.48 -6.89 8.86
CA ASP A 22 -14.15 -6.51 10.10
C ASP A 22 -13.61 -7.30 11.31
N ALA A 23 -13.33 -8.59 11.12
CA ALA A 23 -12.73 -9.43 12.15
C ALA A 23 -11.35 -8.90 12.57
N THR A 24 -10.50 -8.56 11.61
CA THR A 24 -9.16 -8.01 11.88
C THR A 24 -9.23 -6.63 12.51
N ARG A 25 -10.12 -5.76 12.02
CA ARG A 25 -10.36 -4.43 12.59
C ARG A 25 -10.78 -4.53 14.06
N HIS A 26 -11.72 -5.43 14.37
CA HIS A 26 -12.13 -5.69 15.74
C HIS A 26 -10.98 -6.21 16.61
N LEU A 27 -10.22 -7.18 16.13
CA LEU A 27 -9.07 -7.73 16.86
C LEU A 27 -8.04 -6.65 17.20
N VAL A 28 -7.65 -5.85 16.20
CA VAL A 28 -6.65 -4.78 16.38
C VAL A 28 -7.21 -3.69 17.31
N HIS A 29 -8.50 -3.34 17.17
CA HIS A 29 -9.14 -2.39 18.06
C HIS A 29 -9.09 -2.87 19.52
N GLU A 30 -9.47 -4.11 19.80
CA GLU A 30 -9.46 -4.65 21.16
C GLU A 30 -8.06 -4.71 21.79
N ILE A 31 -7.02 -4.90 20.98
CA ILE A 31 -5.63 -4.89 21.45
C ILE A 31 -5.16 -3.46 21.79
N PHE A 32 -5.57 -2.47 20.99
CA PHE A 32 -5.00 -1.12 21.02
C PHE A 32 -5.97 -0.01 21.43
N LYS A 33 -7.20 -0.33 21.82
CA LYS A 33 -8.23 0.67 22.17
C LYS A 33 -7.80 1.67 23.25
N ASP A 34 -6.99 1.23 24.19
CA ASP A 34 -6.50 2.09 25.28
C ASP A 34 -5.36 3.02 24.84
N TYR A 35 -4.84 2.84 23.63
CA TYR A 35 -3.75 3.65 23.05
C TYR A 35 -4.23 4.69 22.03
N GLY A 36 -5.55 4.84 21.85
CA GLY A 36 -6.12 5.82 20.91
C GLY A 36 -5.89 5.48 19.43
N LEU A 37 -5.64 4.21 19.08
CA LEU A 37 -5.43 3.80 17.70
C LEU A 37 -6.70 3.97 16.87
N VAL A 38 -6.61 4.72 15.78
CA VAL A 38 -7.67 4.84 14.75
C VAL A 38 -7.43 3.81 13.66
N ILE A 39 -8.47 3.03 13.34
CA ILE A 39 -8.41 1.99 12.33
C ILE A 39 -9.46 2.27 11.27
N LEU A 40 -9.00 2.55 10.04
CA LEU A 40 -9.86 2.82 8.89
C LEU A 40 -9.88 1.63 7.93
N ASP A 41 -11.04 1.37 7.34
CA ASP A 41 -11.13 0.51 6.16
C ASP A 41 -11.01 1.39 4.90
N PRO A 42 -9.90 1.28 4.13
CA PRO A 42 -9.70 2.11 2.95
C PRO A 42 -10.63 1.76 1.79
N SER A 43 -11.45 0.71 1.90
CA SER A 43 -12.43 0.31 0.90
C SER A 43 -13.78 1.01 1.05
N GLU A 44 -14.01 1.75 2.13
CA GLU A 44 -15.26 2.45 2.37
C GLU A 44 -15.58 3.44 1.24
N LYS A 45 -16.84 3.43 0.82
CA LYS A 45 -17.33 4.20 -0.35
C LYS A 45 -17.15 5.70 -0.17
N GLU A 46 -17.43 6.20 1.01
CA GLU A 46 -17.33 7.61 1.36
C GLU A 46 -15.89 8.11 1.18
N LEU A 47 -14.91 7.37 1.69
CA LEU A 47 -13.48 7.69 1.56
C LEU A 47 -13.04 7.68 0.10
N LYS A 48 -13.54 6.73 -0.69
CA LYS A 48 -13.26 6.66 -2.13
C LYS A 48 -13.90 7.81 -2.89
N ASN A 49 -15.11 8.20 -2.51
CA ASN A 49 -15.81 9.34 -3.11
C ASN A 49 -15.05 10.65 -2.87
N ASP A 50 -14.51 10.86 -1.68
CA ASP A 50 -13.72 12.05 -1.38
C ASP A 50 -12.42 12.10 -2.21
N PHE A 51 -11.84 10.95 -2.55
CA PHE A 51 -10.62 10.83 -3.34
C PHE A 51 -10.85 10.78 -4.85
N LYS A 52 -12.07 10.79 -5.34
CA LYS A 52 -12.42 10.58 -6.76
C LYS A 52 -11.74 11.57 -7.72
N GLU A 53 -11.55 12.82 -7.31
CA GLU A 53 -10.89 13.82 -8.15
C GLU A 53 -9.43 13.45 -8.44
N ILE A 54 -8.72 12.87 -7.46
CA ILE A 54 -7.35 12.38 -7.66
C ILE A 54 -7.33 11.18 -8.60
N PHE A 55 -8.34 10.28 -8.53
CA PHE A 55 -8.49 9.21 -9.52
C PHE A 55 -8.65 9.75 -10.93
N LYS A 56 -9.47 10.81 -11.12
CA LYS A 56 -9.66 11.45 -12.43
C LYS A 56 -8.39 12.09 -12.95
N ILE A 57 -7.65 12.80 -12.09
CA ILE A 57 -6.37 13.42 -12.44
C ILE A 57 -5.37 12.33 -12.90
N GLU A 58 -5.25 11.22 -12.17
CA GLU A 58 -4.35 10.13 -12.54
C GLU A 58 -4.72 9.51 -13.89
N ILE A 59 -6.02 9.26 -14.14
CA ILE A 59 -6.50 8.72 -15.43
C ILE A 59 -6.27 9.73 -16.57
N SER A 60 -6.45 11.02 -16.29
CA SER A 60 -6.38 12.07 -17.29
C SER A 60 -4.96 12.44 -17.69
N GLU A 61 -4.05 12.51 -16.72
CA GLU A 61 -2.75 13.14 -16.87
C GLU A 61 -1.57 12.18 -16.61
N SER A 62 -1.83 10.99 -16.05
CA SER A 62 -0.79 10.03 -15.67
C SER A 62 0.25 10.66 -14.73
N VAL A 63 -0.20 11.45 -13.76
CA VAL A 63 0.63 12.31 -12.91
C VAL A 63 1.68 11.52 -12.13
N VAL A 64 1.27 10.38 -11.57
CA VAL A 64 2.21 9.53 -10.81
C VAL A 64 3.33 9.03 -11.71
N HIS A 65 3.02 8.61 -12.94
CA HIS A 65 4.04 8.18 -13.88
C HIS A 65 5.05 9.28 -14.20
N GLU A 66 4.57 10.48 -14.44
CA GLU A 66 5.41 11.63 -14.79
C GLU A 66 6.30 12.05 -13.61
N LYS A 67 5.69 12.34 -12.46
CA LYS A 67 6.39 12.86 -11.27
C LYS A 67 7.36 11.85 -10.66
N VAL A 68 6.95 10.58 -10.54
CA VAL A 68 7.85 9.54 -10.02
C VAL A 68 9.01 9.29 -10.97
N THR A 69 8.77 9.26 -12.30
CA THR A 69 9.85 9.08 -13.28
C THR A 69 10.86 10.24 -13.23
N GLU A 70 10.37 11.47 -13.07
CA GLU A 70 11.22 12.64 -12.90
C GLU A 70 12.06 12.54 -11.62
N THR A 71 11.43 12.21 -10.51
CA THR A 71 12.11 12.06 -9.21
C THR A 71 13.16 10.95 -9.25
N ILE A 72 12.86 9.79 -9.85
CA ILE A 72 13.83 8.70 -10.02
C ILE A 72 15.05 9.19 -10.80
N LYS A 73 14.86 9.92 -11.91
CA LYS A 73 15.97 10.48 -12.70
C LYS A 73 16.84 11.46 -11.88
N GLN A 74 16.24 12.21 -10.96
CA GLN A 74 16.98 13.12 -10.08
C GLN A 74 17.76 12.36 -9.01
N ILE A 75 17.18 11.28 -8.46
CA ILE A 75 17.83 10.40 -7.48
C ILE A 75 18.99 9.65 -8.12
N ASP A 76 18.77 9.03 -9.29
CA ASP A 76 19.79 8.27 -10.03
C ASP A 76 21.05 9.10 -10.38
N LYS A 77 20.91 10.42 -10.45
CA LYS A 77 22.05 11.34 -10.66
C LYS A 77 22.88 11.57 -9.39
N LYS A 78 22.30 11.32 -8.21
CA LYS A 78 22.91 11.67 -6.91
C LYS A 78 23.26 10.46 -6.07
N ILE A 79 22.57 9.35 -6.27
CA ILE A 79 22.68 8.12 -5.48
C ILE A 79 22.75 6.93 -6.44
N ASP A 80 23.32 5.81 -5.99
CA ASP A 80 23.45 4.59 -6.79
C ASP A 80 22.08 4.09 -7.31
N LYS A 81 22.07 3.51 -8.53
CA LYS A 81 20.89 2.99 -9.24
C LYS A 81 20.10 1.91 -8.49
N SER A 82 20.68 1.31 -7.44
CA SER A 82 20.03 0.34 -6.57
C SER A 82 18.83 0.90 -5.79
N PHE A 83 18.63 2.23 -5.80
CA PHE A 83 17.57 2.91 -5.04
C PHE A 83 16.18 2.87 -5.72
N LYS A 84 16.10 2.36 -6.94
CA LYS A 84 14.83 2.27 -7.68
C LYS A 84 13.99 1.10 -7.15
N GLN A 85 12.98 1.41 -6.34
CA GLN A 85 12.10 0.41 -5.71
C GLN A 85 10.79 0.18 -6.49
N VAL A 86 10.40 1.10 -7.39
CA VAL A 86 9.11 1.04 -8.06
C VAL A 86 9.20 1.43 -9.53
N ASN A 87 8.30 0.84 -10.34
CA ASN A 87 8.15 1.17 -11.74
C ASN A 87 6.76 1.80 -11.97
N PRO A 88 6.68 3.15 -12.12
CA PRO A 88 5.42 3.81 -12.34
C PRO A 88 4.83 3.45 -13.71
N ARG A 89 3.53 3.12 -13.74
CA ARG A 89 2.76 2.86 -14.94
C ARG A 89 2.07 4.14 -15.40
N LYS A 90 1.54 4.14 -16.63
CA LYS A 90 0.76 5.26 -17.13
C LYS A 90 -0.52 5.51 -16.33
N ILE A 91 -1.16 4.43 -15.84
CA ILE A 91 -2.28 4.51 -14.90
C ILE A 91 -1.96 3.60 -13.72
N ASN A 92 -1.90 4.16 -12.52
CA ASN A 92 -1.49 3.49 -11.28
C ASN A 92 -2.69 3.09 -10.42
N LEU A 93 -3.76 2.67 -11.09
CA LEU A 93 -5.02 2.24 -10.49
C LEU A 93 -5.39 0.83 -10.93
N PHE A 94 -6.20 0.18 -10.10
CA PHE A 94 -6.92 -1.04 -10.41
C PHE A 94 -8.41 -0.77 -10.42
N TYR A 95 -9.16 -1.56 -11.17
CA TYR A 95 -10.61 -1.63 -11.13
C TYR A 95 -11.04 -2.88 -10.38
N LEU A 96 -12.01 -2.74 -9.48
CA LEU A 96 -12.63 -3.85 -8.75
C LEU A 96 -13.92 -4.23 -9.46
N ASN A 97 -14.04 -5.47 -9.87
CA ASN A 97 -15.29 -5.98 -10.42
C ASN A 97 -16.30 -6.31 -9.29
N LYS A 98 -17.49 -6.77 -9.65
CA LYS A 98 -18.55 -7.14 -8.70
C LYS A 98 -18.16 -8.27 -7.73
N GLU A 99 -17.13 -9.02 -8.07
CA GLU A 99 -16.59 -10.13 -7.24
C GLU A 99 -15.39 -9.66 -6.40
N ASN A 100 -15.11 -8.34 -6.35
CA ASN A 100 -13.94 -7.75 -5.71
C ASN A 100 -12.59 -8.22 -6.28
N VAL A 101 -12.57 -8.73 -7.50
CA VAL A 101 -11.32 -9.07 -8.19
C VAL A 101 -10.68 -7.81 -8.74
N ARG A 102 -9.40 -7.60 -8.43
CA ARG A 102 -8.62 -6.43 -8.88
C ARG A 102 -8.08 -6.64 -10.29
N SER A 103 -8.48 -5.79 -11.19
CA SER A 103 -8.01 -5.78 -12.58
C SER A 103 -7.21 -4.54 -12.90
N ARG A 104 -6.09 -4.70 -13.60
CA ARG A 104 -5.23 -3.58 -13.99
C ARG A 104 -5.92 -2.69 -15.02
N ILE A 105 -5.86 -1.39 -14.82
CA ILE A 105 -6.23 -0.40 -15.84
C ILE A 105 -5.01 -0.13 -16.71
N LYS A 106 -5.10 -0.46 -18.01
CA LYS A 106 -3.99 -0.35 -18.97
C LYS A 106 -4.29 0.69 -20.02
N LEU A 107 -3.46 1.72 -20.10
CA LEU A 107 -3.55 2.70 -21.19
C LEU A 107 -2.93 2.11 -22.47
N LYS A 108 -3.71 2.07 -23.53
CA LYS A 108 -3.29 1.69 -24.89
C LYS A 108 -3.31 2.92 -25.80
N PRO A 109 -2.68 2.90 -26.98
CA PRO A 109 -2.63 4.06 -27.89
C PRO A 109 -4.01 4.64 -28.26
N SER A 110 -5.04 3.81 -28.38
CA SER A 110 -6.38 4.23 -28.85
C SER A 110 -7.50 4.04 -27.80
N HIS A 111 -7.25 3.39 -26.68
CA HIS A 111 -8.27 3.08 -25.68
C HIS A 111 -7.65 2.74 -24.32
N ILE A 112 -8.49 2.61 -23.30
CA ILE A 112 -8.11 2.07 -22.00
C ILE A 112 -8.68 0.64 -21.91
N GLU A 113 -7.86 -0.30 -21.44
CA GLU A 113 -8.24 -1.72 -21.32
C GLU A 113 -8.38 -2.11 -19.85
N ILE A 114 -9.49 -2.76 -19.50
CA ILE A 114 -9.75 -3.41 -18.21
C ILE A 114 -10.36 -4.78 -18.51
N ASP A 115 -9.75 -5.89 -18.10
CA ASP A 115 -10.23 -7.26 -18.32
C ASP A 115 -10.62 -7.53 -19.77
N LYS A 116 -9.78 -7.13 -20.73
CA LYS A 116 -10.03 -7.25 -22.17
C LYS A 116 -11.18 -6.39 -22.71
N LYS A 117 -11.90 -5.64 -21.84
CA LYS A 117 -12.89 -4.65 -22.26
C LYS A 117 -12.20 -3.34 -22.58
N LYS A 118 -12.70 -2.66 -23.61
CA LYS A 118 -12.16 -1.39 -24.09
C LYS A 118 -13.05 -0.25 -23.60
N PHE A 119 -12.43 0.80 -23.13
CA PHE A 119 -13.08 2.02 -22.66
C PHE A 119 -12.40 3.23 -23.32
N SER A 120 -13.18 4.23 -23.63
CA SER A 120 -12.67 5.57 -23.87
C SER A 120 -12.26 6.22 -22.53
N LYS A 121 -11.50 7.30 -22.61
CA LYS A 121 -11.12 8.06 -21.41
C LYS A 121 -12.35 8.64 -20.70
N ASN A 122 -13.32 9.17 -21.45
CA ASN A 122 -14.54 9.74 -20.89
C ASN A 122 -15.41 8.70 -20.19
N GLU A 123 -15.61 7.53 -20.79
CA GLU A 123 -16.33 6.42 -20.14
C GLU A 123 -15.68 6.00 -18.81
N LEU A 124 -14.34 6.02 -18.74
CA LEU A 124 -13.67 5.68 -17.50
C LEU A 124 -13.81 6.79 -16.45
N LEU A 125 -13.79 8.05 -16.84
CA LEU A 125 -14.05 9.18 -15.94
C LEU A 125 -15.49 9.19 -15.41
N ASP A 126 -16.46 8.83 -16.25
CA ASP A 126 -17.88 8.69 -15.85
C ASP A 126 -18.04 7.52 -14.86
N LEU A 127 -17.27 6.44 -15.04
CA LEU A 127 -17.24 5.34 -14.07
C LEU A 127 -16.63 5.76 -12.74
N VAL A 128 -15.58 6.59 -12.72
CA VAL A 128 -15.03 7.14 -11.47
C VAL A 128 -16.05 8.02 -10.77
N GLU A 129 -16.79 8.85 -11.52
CA GLU A 129 -17.82 9.71 -10.94
C GLU A 129 -18.97 8.90 -10.32
N SER A 130 -19.43 7.87 -11.01
CA SER A 130 -20.60 7.08 -10.62
C SER A 130 -20.29 6.01 -9.56
N TYR A 131 -19.08 5.43 -9.62
CA TYR A 131 -18.69 4.27 -8.83
C TYR A 131 -17.23 4.36 -8.35
N PRO A 132 -16.85 5.40 -7.59
CA PRO A 132 -15.47 5.58 -7.11
C PRO A 132 -14.98 4.43 -6.25
N GLU A 133 -15.88 3.71 -5.55
CA GLU A 133 -15.58 2.52 -4.75
C GLU A 133 -14.97 1.38 -5.57
N ASN A 134 -15.23 1.33 -6.88
CA ASN A 134 -14.67 0.30 -7.78
C ASN A 134 -13.22 0.61 -8.17
N PHE A 135 -12.66 1.74 -7.77
CA PHE A 135 -11.27 2.06 -8.07
C PHE A 135 -10.38 1.84 -6.84
N SER A 136 -9.23 1.23 -7.08
CA SER A 136 -8.29 0.90 -6.02
C SER A 136 -6.89 1.38 -6.37
N PRO A 137 -6.24 2.16 -5.48
CA PRO A 137 -4.86 2.57 -5.65
C PRO A 137 -3.90 1.38 -5.75
N ASN A 138 -2.86 1.52 -6.59
CA ASN A 138 -1.70 0.64 -6.51
C ASN A 138 -0.73 1.12 -5.41
N VAL A 139 0.43 0.47 -5.32
CA VAL A 139 1.46 0.78 -4.33
C VAL A 139 1.92 2.26 -4.36
N LEU A 140 1.85 2.94 -5.51
CA LEU A 140 2.29 4.33 -5.67
C LEU A 140 1.23 5.36 -5.28
N ILE A 141 -0.06 5.07 -5.51
CA ILE A 141 -1.15 5.98 -5.13
C ILE A 141 -1.66 5.69 -3.72
N ARG A 142 -1.48 4.47 -3.20
CA ARG A 142 -1.91 4.11 -1.85
C ARG A 142 -1.38 5.07 -0.77
N PRO A 143 -0.11 5.48 -0.75
CA PRO A 143 0.38 6.47 0.21
C PRO A 143 -0.34 7.81 0.13
N ILE A 144 -0.59 8.30 -1.07
CA ILE A 144 -1.30 9.56 -1.30
C ILE A 144 -2.74 9.46 -0.79
N TYR A 145 -3.42 8.35 -1.09
CA TYR A 145 -4.76 8.07 -0.58
C TYR A 145 -4.78 8.01 0.95
N GLN A 146 -3.82 7.32 1.56
CA GLN A 146 -3.69 7.23 3.02
C GLN A 146 -3.57 8.60 3.67
N GLU A 147 -2.65 9.44 3.19
CA GLU A 147 -2.43 10.77 3.76
C GLU A 147 -3.54 11.77 3.42
N PHE A 148 -4.28 11.54 2.35
CA PHE A 148 -5.46 12.33 2.00
C PHE A 148 -6.62 12.07 2.97
N ILE A 149 -6.91 10.80 3.26
CA ILE A 149 -8.05 10.42 4.13
C ILE A 149 -7.73 10.56 5.63
N LEU A 150 -6.47 10.40 6.02
CA LEU A 150 -6.01 10.51 7.40
C LEU A 150 -4.59 11.09 7.42
N PRO A 151 -4.45 12.42 7.36
CA PRO A 151 -3.15 13.07 7.37
C PRO A 151 -2.36 12.76 8.64
N ASN A 152 -1.13 12.30 8.49
CA ASN A 152 -0.25 11.93 9.59
C ASN A 152 0.91 12.93 9.73
N LEU A 153 1.38 13.15 10.96
CA LEU A 153 2.61 13.89 11.21
C LEU A 153 3.84 13.09 10.80
N SER A 154 3.81 11.77 11.05
CA SER A 154 4.91 10.87 10.72
C SER A 154 4.38 9.53 10.22
N TYR A 155 4.97 9.05 9.13
CA TYR A 155 4.79 7.70 8.62
C TYR A 155 5.95 6.81 9.08
N VAL A 156 5.63 5.74 9.82
CA VAL A 156 6.62 4.77 10.30
C VAL A 156 6.58 3.55 9.37
N GLY A 157 7.61 3.41 8.54
CA GLY A 157 7.67 2.37 7.50
C GLY A 157 8.92 1.51 7.55
N GLY A 158 8.88 0.37 6.88
CA GLY A 158 10.05 -0.47 6.65
C GLY A 158 11.03 0.16 5.64
N PRO A 159 12.27 -0.36 5.50
CA PRO A 159 13.28 0.23 4.62
C PRO A 159 12.80 0.39 3.17
N SER A 160 12.24 -0.64 2.57
CA SER A 160 11.72 -0.62 1.20
C SER A 160 10.54 0.35 1.06
N GLU A 161 9.68 0.44 2.08
CA GLU A 161 8.57 1.40 2.09
C GLU A 161 9.07 2.84 2.11
N ILE A 162 10.01 3.17 3.00
CA ILE A 162 10.62 4.50 3.05
C ILE A 162 11.28 4.85 1.72
N ALA A 163 11.98 3.90 1.10
CA ALA A 163 12.64 4.10 -0.18
C ALA A 163 11.67 4.49 -1.30
N TYR A 164 10.52 3.84 -1.45
CA TYR A 164 9.57 4.26 -2.48
C TYR A 164 8.75 5.50 -2.09
N TRP A 165 8.49 5.73 -0.80
CA TRP A 165 7.83 6.96 -0.36
C TRP A 165 8.62 8.21 -0.74
N ILE A 166 9.93 8.20 -0.59
CA ILE A 166 10.81 9.32 -1.01
C ILE A 166 10.60 9.65 -2.50
N GLN A 167 10.36 8.64 -3.34
CA GLN A 167 10.13 8.82 -4.77
C GLN A 167 8.77 9.48 -5.08
N LEU A 168 7.85 9.51 -4.12
CA LEU A 168 6.51 10.09 -4.29
C LEU A 168 6.43 11.57 -3.91
N LYS A 169 7.46 12.17 -3.31
CA LYS A 169 7.40 13.54 -2.77
C LYS A 169 6.84 14.56 -3.76
N SER A 170 7.34 14.57 -5.01
CA SER A 170 6.86 15.49 -6.05
C SER A 170 5.39 15.23 -6.48
N THR A 171 4.92 13.98 -6.34
CA THR A 171 3.51 13.65 -6.61
C THR A 171 2.60 14.21 -5.50
N PHE A 172 3.02 14.10 -4.24
CA PHE A 172 2.33 14.70 -3.10
C PHE A 172 2.20 16.21 -3.24
N ASP A 173 3.30 16.89 -3.60
CA ASP A 173 3.32 18.33 -3.82
C ASP A 173 2.39 18.76 -4.96
N PHE A 174 2.42 18.03 -6.08
CA PHE A 174 1.53 18.31 -7.22
C PHE A 174 0.05 18.16 -6.86
N LEU A 175 -0.30 17.12 -6.10
CA LEU A 175 -1.67 16.84 -5.70
C LEU A 175 -2.12 17.63 -4.45
N ASN A 176 -1.25 18.48 -3.93
CA ASN A 176 -1.49 19.28 -2.72
C ASN A 176 -1.90 18.43 -1.51
N VAL A 177 -1.28 17.26 -1.36
CA VAL A 177 -1.44 16.38 -0.20
C VAL A 177 -0.21 16.54 0.71
N SER A 178 -0.44 16.67 2.01
CA SER A 178 0.64 16.82 2.98
C SER A 178 1.56 15.59 3.00
N PHE A 179 2.87 15.80 2.88
CA PHE A 179 3.85 14.72 2.95
C PHE A 179 4.34 14.56 4.40
N PRO A 180 4.19 13.39 5.02
CA PRO A 180 4.56 13.17 6.41
C PRO A 180 6.09 13.08 6.60
N ILE A 181 6.55 13.23 7.83
CA ILE A 181 7.93 12.88 8.19
C ILE A 181 8.09 11.37 8.07
N LEU A 182 9.08 10.93 7.31
CA LEU A 182 9.34 9.49 7.16
C LEU A 182 10.26 9.02 8.30
N SER A 183 9.79 8.01 9.04
CA SER A 183 10.54 7.39 10.14
C SER A 183 10.72 5.90 9.87
N LEU A 184 11.94 5.42 10.02
CA LEU A 184 12.23 4.00 9.88
C LEU A 184 11.69 3.25 11.11
N ARG A 185 10.88 2.21 10.90
CA ARG A 185 10.40 1.37 11.98
C ARG A 185 11.54 0.55 12.58
N ASN A 186 11.44 0.29 13.88
CA ASN A 186 12.35 -0.63 14.55
C ASN A 186 12.19 -2.05 13.98
N SER A 187 13.30 -2.71 13.75
CA SER A 187 13.33 -4.13 13.37
C SER A 187 13.82 -4.95 14.56
N MET A 188 13.07 -5.99 14.89
CA MET A 188 13.40 -6.91 15.99
C MET A 188 13.23 -8.34 15.54
N ILE A 189 14.12 -9.20 15.99
CA ILE A 189 14.02 -10.64 15.82
C ILE A 189 13.99 -11.32 17.18
N PHE A 190 13.06 -12.26 17.38
CA PHE A 190 12.98 -13.06 18.58
C PHE A 190 13.49 -14.46 18.28
N LEU A 191 14.56 -14.86 18.95
CA LEU A 191 15.14 -16.18 18.81
C LEU A 191 14.97 -16.96 20.11
N SER A 192 14.45 -18.18 20.01
CA SER A 192 14.47 -19.10 21.15
C SER A 192 15.88 -19.69 21.32
N THR A 193 16.18 -20.21 22.51
CA THR A 193 17.45 -20.94 22.75
C THR A 193 17.62 -22.13 21.79
N ARG A 194 16.52 -22.71 21.33
CA ARG A 194 16.54 -23.80 20.33
C ARG A 194 16.98 -23.28 18.96
N ASP A 195 16.47 -22.11 18.55
CA ASP A 195 16.79 -21.50 17.26
C ASP A 195 18.28 -21.13 17.21
N ILE A 196 18.80 -20.53 18.28
CA ILE A 196 20.23 -20.20 18.41
C ILE A 196 21.10 -21.47 18.23
N LYS A 197 20.76 -22.55 18.94
CA LYS A 197 21.49 -23.83 18.80
C LYS A 197 21.39 -24.43 17.41
N GLN A 198 20.30 -24.18 16.67
CA GLN A 198 20.18 -24.64 15.29
C GLN A 198 21.04 -23.81 14.33
N LEU A 199 21.06 -22.50 14.49
CA LEU A 199 21.94 -21.61 13.71
C LEU A 199 23.41 -21.98 13.90
N GLU A 200 23.84 -22.20 15.15
CA GLU A 200 25.20 -22.65 15.47
C GLU A 200 25.55 -23.99 14.77
N LYS A 201 24.63 -24.98 14.83
CA LYS A 201 24.85 -26.27 14.16
C LYS A 201 24.95 -26.17 12.65
N LEU A 202 24.24 -25.24 12.04
CA LEU A 202 24.25 -25.01 10.60
C LEU A 202 25.36 -24.05 10.16
N ASN A 203 26.10 -23.48 11.11
CA ASN A 203 27.10 -22.43 10.87
C ASN A 203 26.56 -21.24 10.08
N ILE A 204 25.31 -20.85 10.39
CA ILE A 204 24.63 -19.69 9.79
C ILE A 204 24.77 -18.52 10.75
N GLN A 205 25.24 -17.38 10.26
CA GLN A 205 25.27 -16.14 11.02
C GLN A 205 23.89 -15.50 11.04
N LEU A 206 23.54 -14.80 12.11
CA LEU A 206 22.24 -14.15 12.25
C LEU A 206 22.02 -13.09 11.15
N GLU A 207 23.07 -12.41 10.76
CA GLU A 207 23.09 -11.39 9.71
C GLU A 207 22.69 -11.97 8.36
N ASP A 208 23.07 -13.22 8.05
CA ASP A 208 22.72 -13.90 6.80
C ASP A 208 21.20 -14.13 6.70
N CYS A 209 20.53 -14.33 7.85
CA CYS A 209 19.06 -14.46 7.89
C CYS A 209 18.33 -13.15 7.61
N LEU A 210 18.97 -12.00 7.84
CA LEU A 210 18.37 -10.68 7.62
C LEU A 210 18.47 -10.20 6.18
N LEU A 211 19.44 -10.71 5.42
CA LEU A 211 19.64 -10.36 4.01
C LEU A 211 18.53 -10.89 3.09
N TYR A 212 17.82 -11.95 3.50
CA TYR A 212 16.78 -12.62 2.71
C TYR A 212 15.37 -12.06 2.94
N THR A 213 15.20 -11.06 3.81
CA THR A 213 13.88 -10.46 4.09
C THR A 213 13.55 -9.25 3.22
N SER A 214 14.40 -8.90 2.26
CA SER A 214 14.02 -8.00 1.19
C SER A 214 13.25 -8.82 0.16
N ASP A 215 12.02 -8.41 -0.18
CA ASP A 215 11.27 -8.79 -1.38
C ASP A 215 10.15 -9.83 -1.31
N ALA A 216 9.34 -9.78 -0.26
CA ALA A 216 7.97 -10.34 -0.40
C ALA A 216 7.02 -9.38 -1.17
N ALA A 217 7.44 -8.15 -1.47
CA ALA A 217 6.62 -7.15 -2.16
C ALA A 217 6.82 -7.12 -3.68
N ASP A 218 7.88 -7.75 -4.22
CA ASP A 218 8.23 -7.69 -5.65
C ASP A 218 7.70 -8.86 -6.49
N ASP A 219 7.13 -9.90 -5.89
CA ASP A 219 6.63 -11.08 -6.62
C ASP A 219 5.26 -10.90 -7.31
N GLU A 220 4.64 -9.72 -7.24
CA GLU A 220 3.40 -9.43 -7.98
C GLU A 220 3.63 -8.75 -9.35
N THR A 221 4.82 -8.87 -9.95
CA THR A 221 5.16 -8.22 -11.22
C THR A 221 5.27 -9.16 -12.42
N SER A 222 4.69 -10.35 -12.39
CA SER A 222 4.55 -11.18 -13.60
C SER A 222 3.16 -11.09 -14.23
#